data_21ca42a7b9076ea09bddb02baccaa140
#
_entry.id   21ca42a7b9076ea09bddb02baccaa140
#
_cell.length_a   1.000
_cell.length_b   1.000
_cell.length_c   1.000
_cell.angle_alpha   90.00
_cell.angle_beta   90.00
_cell.angle_gamma   90.00
#
_symmetry.space_group_name_H-M   'P 1'
#
loop_
_entity.id
_entity.type
_entity.pdbx_description
1 polymer ?
#
loop_
_entity_poly.entity_id
_entity_poly.type
_entity_poly.pdbx_seq_one_letter_code
_entity_poly.pdbx_strand_id
1 'polypeptide(L)'
;MLVRIRHPEKLIYPETDGQPMGENTIQVRWIITLFNGLEALVRDRHDVFVASNLFWYPVHGDPTYCLAPDVMVAFGPRKGDRPSYKQWEEGRVAPQVVVEILSPGNTIDERAGKLKFYRRNRCEEYYEYDPYGHKLRVWARNGKTFAPVKDVNGFVSPRLGVRFVVPGTEPMTVVGPDGRPFRTYLDLVAEAEAQQERLAEESKRADGERKRAESERTRADAFAARLRELGIDPDTV
;
A
#
# COMPACT_ATOMS: atom_id res chain seq x y z
N MET A 1 -62.75 0.47 1.81
CA MET A 1 -61.64 -0.48 2.13
C MET A 1 -60.34 0.24 1.90
N LEU A 2 -59.65 0.73 2.98
CA LEU A 2 -58.41 1.47 2.87
C LEU A 2 -57.25 0.48 2.75
N VAL A 3 -56.65 0.40 1.59
CA VAL A 3 -55.41 -0.39 1.34
C VAL A 3 -54.29 0.39 2.05
N ARG A 4 -53.80 -0.11 3.20
CA ARG A 4 -52.56 0.37 3.80
C ARG A 4 -51.42 -0.08 2.90
N ILE A 5 -50.85 0.85 2.09
CA ILE A 5 -49.57 0.66 1.42
C ILE A 5 -48.53 0.63 2.55
N ARG A 6 -48.02 -0.57 2.89
CA ARG A 6 -46.81 -0.71 3.69
C ARG A 6 -45.66 -0.20 2.82
N HIS A 7 -45.11 0.95 3.16
CA HIS A 7 -43.81 1.32 2.61
C HIS A 7 -42.83 0.20 2.98
N PRO A 8 -42.08 -0.33 2.01
CA PRO A 8 -41.04 -1.31 2.37
C PRO A 8 -40.11 -0.64 3.38
N GLU A 9 -39.91 -1.28 4.51
CA GLU A 9 -38.94 -0.83 5.50
C GLU A 9 -37.60 -0.67 4.75
N LYS A 10 -36.99 0.52 4.91
CA LYS A 10 -35.70 0.83 4.25
C LYS A 10 -34.68 -0.13 4.82
N LEU A 11 -34.21 -1.07 4.00
CA LEU A 11 -33.21 -2.03 4.39
C LEU A 11 -31.92 -1.29 4.77
N ILE A 12 -31.47 -1.44 6.01
CA ILE A 12 -30.28 -0.79 6.53
C ILE A 12 -29.09 -1.75 6.34
N TYR A 13 -28.02 -1.25 5.76
CA TYR A 13 -26.74 -1.93 5.67
C TYR A 13 -25.81 -1.31 6.70
N PRO A 14 -25.49 -2.03 7.81
CA PRO A 14 -24.61 -1.52 8.85
C PRO A 14 -23.24 -1.10 8.32
N GLU A 15 -22.68 -0.05 8.91
CA GLU A 15 -21.32 0.44 8.65
C GLU A 15 -20.32 -0.12 9.69
N THR A 16 -20.86 -0.71 10.76
CA THR A 16 -20.12 -1.36 11.85
C THR A 16 -20.93 -2.54 12.38
N ASP A 17 -20.28 -3.56 12.91
CA ASP A 17 -20.90 -4.71 13.55
C ASP A 17 -21.26 -4.45 15.02
N GLY A 18 -20.93 -3.26 15.54
CA GLY A 18 -21.16 -2.89 16.93
C GLY A 18 -20.26 -3.64 17.93
N GLN A 19 -19.29 -4.40 17.45
CA GLN A 19 -18.31 -5.08 18.30
C GLN A 19 -17.06 -4.21 18.50
N PRO A 20 -16.37 -4.34 19.65
CA PRO A 20 -15.09 -3.69 19.85
C PRO A 20 -14.07 -4.17 18.78
N MET A 21 -13.45 -3.24 18.08
CA MET A 21 -12.32 -3.57 17.19
C MET A 21 -11.09 -3.82 18.06
N GLY A 22 -10.88 -5.08 18.45
CA GLY A 22 -9.72 -5.53 19.20
C GLY A 22 -8.72 -6.23 18.29
N GLU A 23 -7.87 -5.46 17.60
CA GLU A 23 -6.76 -6.01 16.82
C GLU A 23 -5.46 -5.96 17.64
N ASN A 24 -4.58 -6.95 17.43
CA ASN A 24 -3.25 -6.89 18.02
C ASN A 24 -2.31 -5.98 17.22
N THR A 25 -1.27 -5.47 17.88
CA THR A 25 -0.36 -4.47 17.30
C THR A 25 0.38 -4.94 16.04
N ILE A 26 0.65 -6.24 15.90
CA ILE A 26 1.32 -6.81 14.72
C ILE A 26 0.34 -6.80 13.53
N GLN A 27 -0.88 -7.22 13.76
CA GLN A 27 -1.94 -7.24 12.75
C GLN A 27 -2.19 -5.82 12.21
N VAL A 28 -2.45 -4.85 13.10
CA VAL A 28 -2.64 -3.44 12.74
C VAL A 28 -1.47 -2.89 11.92
N ARG A 29 -0.23 -3.20 12.33
CA ARG A 29 0.97 -2.74 11.62
C ARG A 29 1.03 -3.28 10.18
N TRP A 30 0.68 -4.55 9.99
CA TRP A 30 0.62 -5.16 8.66
C TRP A 30 -0.51 -4.59 7.80
N ILE A 31 -1.70 -4.41 8.36
CA ILE A 31 -2.84 -3.80 7.67
C ILE A 31 -2.47 -2.40 7.17
N ILE A 32 -1.92 -1.55 8.05
CA ILE A 32 -1.51 -0.18 7.69
C ILE A 32 -0.42 -0.18 6.61
N THR A 33 0.59 -1.06 6.74
CA THR A 33 1.69 -1.14 5.76
C THR A 33 1.17 -1.54 4.38
N LEU A 34 0.31 -2.56 4.32
CA LEU A 34 -0.28 -3.03 3.06
C LEU A 34 -1.24 -1.99 2.46
N PHE A 35 -2.13 -1.43 3.27
CA PHE A 35 -3.07 -0.41 2.83
C PHE A 35 -2.33 0.80 2.22
N ASN A 36 -1.38 1.38 2.96
CA ASN A 36 -0.62 2.54 2.49
C ASN A 36 0.25 2.22 1.26
N GLY A 37 0.89 1.04 1.24
CA GLY A 37 1.68 0.61 0.09
C GLY A 37 0.84 0.43 -1.17
N LEU A 38 -0.36 -0.14 -1.04
CA LEU A 38 -1.29 -0.31 -2.15
C LEU A 38 -1.91 1.03 -2.60
N GLU A 39 -2.28 1.92 -1.67
CA GLU A 39 -2.74 3.28 -2.01
C GLU A 39 -1.66 4.06 -2.77
N ALA A 40 -0.41 3.98 -2.32
CA ALA A 40 0.72 4.61 -3.01
C ALA A 40 0.95 4.01 -4.41
N LEU A 41 0.83 2.68 -4.54
CA LEU A 41 0.98 1.98 -5.82
C LEU A 41 -0.04 2.44 -6.87
N VAL A 42 -1.28 2.68 -6.44
CA VAL A 42 -2.38 3.06 -7.35
C VAL A 42 -2.75 4.55 -7.24
N ARG A 43 -1.85 5.39 -6.70
CA ARG A 43 -2.13 6.81 -6.45
C ARG A 43 -2.62 7.58 -7.69
N ASP A 44 -2.05 7.27 -8.85
CA ASP A 44 -2.34 7.95 -10.11
C ASP A 44 -3.52 7.29 -10.89
N ARG A 45 -4.16 6.28 -10.29
CA ARG A 45 -5.31 5.57 -10.87
C ARG A 45 -6.61 5.97 -10.19
N HIS A 46 -7.51 6.59 -10.94
CA HIS A 46 -8.82 7.00 -10.43
C HIS A 46 -9.86 5.87 -10.45
N ASP A 47 -9.56 4.78 -11.14
CA ASP A 47 -10.38 3.60 -11.35
C ASP A 47 -9.98 2.42 -10.47
N VAL A 48 -9.21 2.67 -9.40
CA VAL A 48 -8.83 1.65 -8.42
C VAL A 48 -9.13 2.14 -7.01
N PHE A 49 -9.94 1.38 -6.30
CA PHE A 49 -10.33 1.64 -4.93
C PHE A 49 -9.62 0.66 -3.99
N VAL A 50 -8.96 1.19 -2.98
CA VAL A 50 -8.34 0.42 -1.89
C VAL A 50 -9.08 0.74 -0.59
N ALA A 51 -9.32 -0.25 0.24
CA ALA A 51 -9.89 -0.07 1.56
C ALA A 51 -9.31 -1.06 2.57
N SER A 52 -9.40 -0.69 3.84
CA SER A 52 -9.15 -1.59 4.97
C SER A 52 -10.34 -1.60 5.92
N ASN A 53 -10.63 -2.76 6.51
CA ASN A 53 -11.71 -2.95 7.50
C ASN A 53 -13.07 -2.38 7.06
N LEU A 54 -13.35 -2.38 5.76
CA LEU A 54 -14.58 -1.85 5.19
C LEU A 54 -15.55 -2.99 4.86
N PHE A 55 -16.79 -2.92 5.35
CA PHE A 55 -17.80 -3.92 5.01
C PHE A 55 -18.06 -4.00 3.52
N TRP A 56 -17.85 -5.19 2.96
CA TRP A 56 -18.23 -5.54 1.61
C TRP A 56 -19.55 -6.32 1.64
N TYR A 57 -20.57 -5.77 1.00
CA TYR A 57 -21.88 -6.37 0.75
C TYR A 57 -21.97 -6.82 -0.71
N PRO A 58 -21.85 -8.10 -1.01
CA PRO A 58 -21.88 -8.59 -2.39
C PRO A 58 -23.29 -8.70 -2.96
N VAL A 59 -24.32 -8.79 -2.10
CA VAL A 59 -25.69 -9.08 -2.49
C VAL A 59 -26.65 -8.01 -1.96
N HIS A 60 -27.44 -7.42 -2.86
CA HIS A 60 -28.53 -6.52 -2.47
C HIS A 60 -29.66 -7.33 -1.81
N GLY A 61 -30.23 -6.81 -0.73
CA GLY A 61 -31.37 -7.45 -0.03
C GLY A 61 -30.97 -8.31 1.18
N ASP A 62 -29.67 -8.56 1.39
CA ASP A 62 -29.19 -9.33 2.53
C ASP A 62 -28.06 -8.58 3.28
N PRO A 63 -28.42 -7.76 4.28
CA PRO A 63 -27.45 -7.01 5.09
C PRO A 63 -26.66 -7.88 6.06
N THR A 64 -27.01 -9.15 6.22
CA THR A 64 -26.27 -10.08 7.09
C THR A 64 -25.15 -10.81 6.33
N TYR A 65 -25.21 -10.81 5.00
CA TYR A 65 -24.21 -11.45 4.16
C TYR A 65 -23.12 -10.46 3.75
N CYS A 66 -22.16 -10.24 4.63
CA CYS A 66 -21.03 -9.34 4.41
C CYS A 66 -19.76 -9.86 5.11
N LEU A 67 -18.62 -9.34 4.72
CA LEU A 67 -17.35 -9.40 5.44
C LEU A 67 -16.65 -8.05 5.35
N ALA A 68 -15.79 -7.75 6.34
CA ALA A 68 -14.87 -6.64 6.30
C ALA A 68 -13.44 -7.18 6.12
N PRO A 69 -12.89 -7.23 4.90
CA PRO A 69 -11.53 -7.66 4.68
C PRO A 69 -10.53 -6.73 5.37
N ASP A 70 -9.43 -7.28 5.88
CA ASP A 70 -8.35 -6.47 6.46
C ASP A 70 -7.81 -5.46 5.43
N VAL A 71 -7.58 -5.91 4.18
CA VAL A 71 -7.31 -5.03 3.04
C VAL A 71 -7.99 -5.57 1.79
N MET A 72 -8.60 -4.70 1.00
CA MET A 72 -9.18 -5.07 -0.29
C MET A 72 -8.86 -4.04 -1.39
N VAL A 73 -8.80 -4.54 -2.63
CA VAL A 73 -8.61 -3.70 -3.83
C VAL A 73 -9.68 -4.04 -4.86
N ALA A 74 -10.35 -3.01 -5.35
CA ALA A 74 -11.34 -3.12 -6.42
C ALA A 74 -10.92 -2.27 -7.63
N PHE A 75 -10.83 -2.90 -8.80
CA PHE A 75 -10.51 -2.24 -10.07
C PHE A 75 -11.81 -1.96 -10.83
N GLY A 76 -12.03 -0.71 -11.18
CA GLY A 76 -13.23 -0.21 -11.86
C GLY A 76 -13.98 0.86 -11.07
N PRO A 77 -14.24 0.69 -9.76
CA PRO A 77 -14.84 1.72 -8.93
C PRO A 77 -13.92 2.94 -8.78
N ARG A 78 -14.54 4.12 -8.71
CA ARG A 78 -13.79 5.37 -8.46
C ARG A 78 -13.25 5.39 -7.03
N LYS A 79 -12.11 6.06 -6.85
CA LYS A 79 -11.61 6.44 -5.52
C LYS A 79 -12.63 7.34 -4.80
N GLY A 80 -12.56 7.37 -3.49
CA GLY A 80 -13.37 8.22 -2.63
C GLY A 80 -13.91 7.48 -1.43
N ASP A 81 -14.27 8.26 -0.41
CA ASP A 81 -14.77 7.73 0.85
C ASP A 81 -16.18 7.16 0.71
N ARG A 82 -16.43 6.07 1.40
CA ARG A 82 -17.73 5.41 1.48
C ARG A 82 -17.88 4.66 2.80
N PRO A 83 -19.11 4.60 3.35
CA PRO A 83 -19.35 3.95 4.64
C PRO A 83 -19.30 2.41 4.54
N SER A 84 -19.54 1.86 3.37
CA SER A 84 -19.45 0.43 3.07
C SER A 84 -19.32 0.21 1.56
N TYR A 85 -18.77 -0.93 1.16
CA TYR A 85 -18.67 -1.33 -0.25
C TYR A 85 -19.89 -2.16 -0.64
N LYS A 86 -20.89 -1.52 -1.19
CA LYS A 86 -22.10 -2.17 -1.71
C LYS A 86 -21.90 -2.49 -3.18
N GLN A 87 -21.58 -3.72 -3.49
CA GLN A 87 -21.14 -4.14 -4.83
C GLN A 87 -22.10 -3.72 -5.95
N TRP A 88 -23.41 -3.67 -5.69
CA TRP A 88 -24.40 -3.24 -6.68
C TRP A 88 -24.37 -1.73 -6.99
N GLU A 89 -23.88 -0.91 -6.08
CA GLU A 89 -23.67 0.53 -6.25
C GLU A 89 -22.32 0.81 -6.97
N GLU A 90 -21.41 -0.16 -6.98
CA GLU A 90 -20.07 -0.10 -7.55
C GLU A 90 -19.98 -0.80 -8.93
N GLY A 91 -21.01 -0.64 -9.75
CA GLY A 91 -21.04 -1.26 -11.08
C GLY A 91 -21.09 -2.79 -11.05
N ARG A 92 -21.46 -3.40 -9.93
CA ARG A 92 -21.44 -4.85 -9.66
C ARG A 92 -20.02 -5.46 -9.65
N VAL A 93 -19.01 -4.62 -9.46
CA VAL A 93 -17.61 -5.06 -9.39
C VAL A 93 -17.36 -5.64 -8.00
N ALA A 94 -16.88 -6.87 -7.93
CA ALA A 94 -16.36 -7.45 -6.69
C ALA A 94 -14.93 -6.93 -6.42
N PRO A 95 -14.49 -6.76 -5.17
CA PRO A 95 -13.07 -6.62 -4.88
C PRO A 95 -12.28 -7.79 -5.47
N GLN A 96 -11.35 -7.50 -6.38
CA GLN A 96 -10.59 -8.54 -7.05
C GLN A 96 -9.47 -9.09 -6.19
N VAL A 97 -8.89 -8.25 -5.32
CA VAL A 97 -7.81 -8.64 -4.43
C VAL A 97 -8.23 -8.43 -2.98
N VAL A 98 -8.02 -9.44 -2.16
CA VAL A 98 -8.30 -9.40 -0.72
C VAL A 98 -7.10 -9.96 0.03
N VAL A 99 -6.71 -9.28 1.10
CA VAL A 99 -5.66 -9.72 2.03
C VAL A 99 -6.23 -9.80 3.43
N GLU A 100 -5.98 -10.90 4.11
CA GLU A 100 -6.28 -11.14 5.52
C GLU A 100 -5.00 -11.36 6.31
N ILE A 101 -4.88 -10.69 7.43
CA ILE A 101 -3.74 -10.83 8.35
C ILE A 101 -4.20 -11.63 9.56
N LEU A 102 -3.65 -12.80 9.72
CA LEU A 102 -4.06 -13.70 10.79
C LEU A 102 -3.64 -13.20 12.18
N SER A 103 -4.55 -13.35 13.11
CA SER A 103 -4.28 -13.25 14.55
C SER A 103 -4.29 -14.63 15.21
N PRO A 104 -3.69 -14.79 16.40
CA PRO A 104 -3.72 -16.07 17.12
C PRO A 104 -5.14 -16.59 17.42
N GLY A 105 -6.14 -15.69 17.45
CA GLY A 105 -7.54 -16.05 17.70
C GLY A 105 -8.30 -16.59 16.49
N ASN A 106 -7.74 -16.49 15.27
CA ASN A 106 -8.46 -16.96 14.09
C ASN A 106 -8.55 -18.48 14.02
N THR A 107 -9.75 -18.99 14.07
CA THR A 107 -10.04 -20.42 13.98
C THR A 107 -9.95 -20.96 12.56
N ILE A 108 -9.78 -22.27 12.41
CA ILE A 108 -9.77 -22.93 11.09
C ILE A 108 -11.12 -22.73 10.38
N ASP A 109 -12.22 -22.79 11.12
CA ASP A 109 -13.58 -22.67 10.56
C ASP A 109 -13.86 -21.25 10.07
N GLU A 110 -13.44 -20.21 10.81
CA GLU A 110 -13.53 -18.81 10.35
C GLU A 110 -12.75 -18.57 9.05
N ARG A 111 -11.52 -19.07 8.99
CA ARG A 111 -10.68 -18.97 7.80
C ARG A 111 -11.28 -19.71 6.61
N ALA A 112 -11.82 -20.90 6.83
CA ALA A 112 -12.54 -21.65 5.80
C ALA A 112 -13.81 -20.92 5.34
N GLY A 113 -14.52 -20.28 6.26
CA GLY A 113 -15.68 -19.43 5.97
C GLY A 113 -15.31 -18.22 5.10
N LYS A 114 -14.24 -17.49 5.44
CA LYS A 114 -13.71 -16.38 4.66
C LYS A 114 -13.31 -16.82 3.25
N LEU A 115 -12.54 -17.91 3.12
CA LEU A 115 -12.14 -18.46 1.83
C LEU A 115 -13.37 -18.82 0.95
N LYS A 116 -14.39 -19.45 1.55
CA LYS A 116 -15.65 -19.78 0.86
C LYS A 116 -16.38 -18.53 0.38
N PHE A 117 -16.44 -17.49 1.23
CA PHE A 117 -17.06 -16.22 0.89
C PHE A 117 -16.35 -15.54 -0.29
N TYR A 118 -15.01 -15.38 -0.25
CA TYR A 118 -14.24 -14.75 -1.31
C TYR A 118 -14.31 -15.53 -2.62
N ARG A 119 -14.20 -16.85 -2.55
CA ARG A 119 -14.39 -17.73 -3.71
C ARG A 119 -15.77 -17.54 -4.37
N ARG A 120 -16.85 -17.55 -3.57
CA ARG A 120 -18.24 -17.44 -4.03
C ARG A 120 -18.51 -16.07 -4.68
N ASN A 121 -17.99 -15.00 -4.10
CA ASN A 121 -18.23 -13.65 -4.53
C ASN A 121 -17.23 -13.14 -5.58
N ARG A 122 -16.51 -14.07 -6.24
CA ARG A 122 -15.65 -13.83 -7.40
C ARG A 122 -14.42 -12.96 -7.12
N CYS A 123 -13.91 -12.95 -5.88
CA CYS A 123 -12.56 -12.48 -5.64
C CYS A 123 -11.58 -13.23 -6.56
N GLU A 124 -10.59 -12.54 -7.10
CA GLU A 124 -9.63 -13.13 -8.03
C GLU A 124 -8.35 -13.57 -7.34
N GLU A 125 -7.92 -12.83 -6.34
CA GLU A 125 -6.73 -13.11 -5.53
C GLU A 125 -7.07 -12.97 -4.06
N TYR A 126 -6.86 -14.01 -3.30
CA TYR A 126 -7.02 -14.02 -1.85
C TYR A 126 -5.71 -14.41 -1.18
N TYR A 127 -5.24 -13.55 -0.31
CA TYR A 127 -4.01 -13.68 0.45
C TYR A 127 -4.33 -13.83 1.93
N GLU A 128 -3.72 -14.80 2.58
CA GLU A 128 -3.82 -15.03 4.01
C GLU A 128 -2.41 -15.07 4.59
N TYR A 129 -2.03 -14.06 5.34
CA TYR A 129 -0.70 -13.95 5.94
C TYR A 129 -0.75 -14.18 7.43
N ASP A 130 0.07 -15.11 7.91
CA ASP A 130 0.34 -15.36 9.32
C ASP A 130 1.65 -14.67 9.71
N PRO A 131 1.60 -13.52 10.40
CA PRO A 131 2.81 -12.78 10.77
C PRO A 131 3.61 -13.42 11.90
N TYR A 132 3.03 -14.37 12.64
CA TYR A 132 3.70 -15.09 13.71
C TYR A 132 4.48 -16.30 13.20
N GLY A 133 3.90 -17.02 12.25
CA GLY A 133 4.55 -18.14 11.59
C GLY A 133 5.28 -17.79 10.31
N HIS A 134 5.29 -16.51 9.92
CA HIS A 134 5.86 -15.99 8.67
C HIS A 134 5.40 -16.78 7.43
N LYS A 135 4.09 -17.13 7.41
CA LYS A 135 3.51 -17.98 6.38
C LYS A 135 2.49 -17.21 5.56
N LEU A 136 2.64 -17.26 4.25
CA LEU A 136 1.67 -16.75 3.30
C LEU A 136 0.95 -17.94 2.65
N ARG A 137 -0.38 -17.81 2.50
CA ARG A 137 -1.18 -18.66 1.64
C ARG A 137 -1.86 -17.78 0.60
N VAL A 138 -1.89 -18.25 -0.62
CA VAL A 138 -2.48 -17.52 -1.74
C VAL A 138 -3.43 -18.42 -2.49
N TRP A 139 -4.59 -17.89 -2.83
CA TRP A 139 -5.52 -18.51 -3.78
C TRP A 139 -5.71 -17.54 -4.94
N ALA A 140 -5.55 -18.03 -6.14
CA ALA A 140 -5.70 -17.24 -7.36
C ALA A 140 -6.75 -17.86 -8.28
N ARG A 141 -7.47 -17.00 -8.99
CA ARG A 141 -8.49 -17.41 -9.95
C ARG A 141 -7.87 -17.54 -11.34
N ASN A 142 -8.06 -18.73 -11.93
CA ASN A 142 -7.75 -18.97 -13.32
C ASN A 142 -9.04 -19.43 -14.02
N GLY A 143 -9.65 -18.57 -14.80
CA GLY A 143 -10.97 -18.78 -15.37
C GLY A 143 -12.04 -19.05 -14.29
N LYS A 144 -12.62 -20.25 -14.29
CA LYS A 144 -13.65 -20.66 -13.30
C LYS A 144 -13.05 -21.24 -12.02
N THR A 145 -11.77 -21.60 -12.03
CA THR A 145 -11.10 -22.27 -10.90
C THR A 145 -10.50 -21.23 -9.96
N PHE A 146 -10.75 -21.38 -8.67
CA PHE A 146 -10.11 -20.63 -7.59
C PHE A 146 -9.33 -21.63 -6.76
N ALA A 147 -8.00 -21.64 -6.92
CA ALA A 147 -7.14 -22.69 -6.42
C ALA A 147 -5.94 -22.13 -5.64
N PRO A 148 -5.38 -22.90 -4.70
CA PRO A 148 -4.19 -22.48 -3.98
C PRO A 148 -2.98 -22.42 -4.92
N VAL A 149 -2.16 -21.40 -4.70
CA VAL A 149 -0.84 -21.24 -5.33
C VAL A 149 0.15 -22.08 -4.54
N LYS A 150 0.95 -22.91 -5.22
CA LYS A 150 1.90 -23.82 -4.57
C LYS A 150 3.16 -23.08 -4.09
N ASP A 151 3.75 -22.29 -4.98
CA ASP A 151 5.00 -21.56 -4.71
C ASP A 151 4.67 -20.10 -4.44
N VAL A 152 4.59 -19.74 -3.18
CA VAL A 152 4.21 -18.38 -2.75
C VAL A 152 5.41 -17.45 -2.58
N ASN A 153 6.62 -17.99 -2.37
CA ASN A 153 7.83 -17.18 -2.27
C ASN A 153 8.22 -16.66 -3.66
N GLY A 154 8.24 -15.35 -3.81
CA GLY A 154 8.46 -14.70 -5.11
C GLY A 154 7.20 -14.62 -5.99
N PHE A 155 6.02 -15.06 -5.49
CA PHE A 155 4.77 -14.94 -6.23
C PHE A 155 4.48 -13.48 -6.57
N VAL A 156 4.16 -13.24 -7.83
CA VAL A 156 3.76 -11.92 -8.33
C VAL A 156 2.25 -11.89 -8.52
N SER A 157 1.60 -10.93 -7.88
CA SER A 157 0.16 -10.71 -8.04
C SER A 157 -0.17 -10.36 -9.48
N PRO A 158 -1.00 -11.14 -10.19
CA PRO A 158 -1.45 -10.80 -11.54
C PRO A 158 -2.17 -9.46 -11.63
N ARG A 159 -2.88 -9.05 -10.56
CA ARG A 159 -3.65 -7.81 -10.54
C ARG A 159 -2.83 -6.60 -10.15
N LEU A 160 -1.95 -6.75 -9.16
CA LEU A 160 -1.22 -5.64 -8.55
C LEU A 160 0.19 -5.48 -9.11
N GLY A 161 0.77 -6.54 -9.68
CA GLY A 161 2.18 -6.58 -10.09
C GLY A 161 3.16 -6.59 -8.91
N VAL A 162 2.67 -6.62 -7.67
CA VAL A 162 3.53 -6.72 -6.48
C VAL A 162 4.04 -8.14 -6.30
N ARG A 163 5.27 -8.26 -5.78
CA ARG A 163 5.92 -9.54 -5.48
C ARG A 163 5.94 -9.77 -3.97
N PHE A 164 5.59 -10.97 -3.57
CA PHE A 164 5.63 -11.41 -2.19
C PHE A 164 6.91 -12.23 -1.94
N VAL A 165 7.81 -11.72 -1.12
CA VAL A 165 9.04 -12.41 -0.70
C VAL A 165 8.77 -12.98 0.69
N VAL A 166 8.74 -14.32 0.77
CA VAL A 166 8.33 -15.06 1.97
C VAL A 166 9.41 -16.09 2.32
N PRO A 167 10.50 -15.70 2.97
CA PRO A 167 11.59 -16.63 3.29
C PRO A 167 11.20 -17.69 4.34
N GLY A 168 10.11 -17.48 5.10
CA GLY A 168 9.60 -18.41 6.11
C GLY A 168 10.29 -18.32 7.47
N THR A 169 11.49 -17.77 7.53
CA THR A 169 12.26 -17.54 8.77
C THR A 169 12.18 -16.08 9.25
N GLU A 170 11.78 -15.19 8.36
CA GLU A 170 11.67 -13.76 8.59
C GLU A 170 10.30 -13.25 8.12
N PRO A 171 9.88 -12.05 8.54
CA PRO A 171 8.66 -11.44 8.06
C PRO A 171 8.63 -11.32 6.54
N MET A 172 7.43 -11.44 5.97
CA MET A 172 7.17 -11.24 4.55
C MET A 172 7.57 -9.81 4.13
N THR A 173 8.13 -9.71 2.91
CA THR A 173 8.32 -8.41 2.26
C THR A 173 7.44 -8.34 1.02
N VAL A 174 6.72 -7.23 0.86
CA VAL A 174 5.94 -6.94 -0.36
C VAL A 174 6.71 -5.92 -1.18
N VAL A 175 7.02 -6.26 -2.42
CA VAL A 175 7.85 -5.45 -3.32
C VAL A 175 6.99 -4.96 -4.48
N GLY A 176 6.95 -3.65 -4.68
CA GLY A 176 6.23 -3.02 -5.79
C GLY A 176 6.81 -3.38 -7.17
N PRO A 177 6.09 -3.10 -8.26
CA PRO A 177 6.58 -3.30 -9.62
C PRO A 177 7.84 -2.48 -9.94
N ASP A 178 8.07 -1.39 -9.22
CA ASP A 178 9.25 -0.54 -9.30
C ASP A 178 10.47 -1.11 -8.54
N GLY A 179 10.33 -2.27 -7.93
CA GLY A 179 11.37 -2.94 -7.15
C GLY A 179 11.50 -2.41 -5.71
N ARG A 180 10.70 -1.45 -5.29
CA ARG A 180 10.74 -0.90 -3.93
C ARG A 180 9.86 -1.72 -2.99
N PRO A 181 10.34 -2.06 -1.78
CA PRO A 181 9.52 -2.71 -0.78
C PRO A 181 8.51 -1.75 -0.18
N PHE A 182 7.34 -2.28 0.20
CA PHE A 182 6.42 -1.54 1.05
C PHE A 182 7.07 -1.29 2.40
N ARG A 183 6.96 -0.06 2.89
CA ARG A 183 7.62 0.42 4.11
C ARG A 183 6.59 0.77 5.17
N THR A 184 6.96 0.60 6.42
CA THR A 184 6.20 1.20 7.51
C THR A 184 6.38 2.73 7.49
N TYR A 185 5.47 3.45 8.13
CA TYR A 185 5.61 4.91 8.27
C TYR A 185 6.93 5.29 8.95
N LEU A 186 7.35 4.53 9.97
CA LEU A 186 8.61 4.81 10.68
C LEU A 186 9.83 4.61 9.78
N ASP A 187 9.82 3.60 8.92
CA ASP A 187 10.89 3.41 7.93
C ASP A 187 10.98 4.60 6.97
N LEU A 188 9.82 5.10 6.51
CA LEU A 188 9.76 6.26 5.61
C LEU A 188 10.27 7.54 6.28
N VAL A 189 9.95 7.74 7.57
CA VAL A 189 10.47 8.88 8.35
C VAL A 189 11.98 8.78 8.48
N ALA A 190 12.51 7.62 8.86
CA ALA A 190 13.96 7.43 9.00
C ALA A 190 14.71 7.62 7.67
N GLU A 191 14.14 7.13 6.56
CA GLU A 191 14.71 7.35 5.22
C GLU A 191 14.71 8.84 4.83
N ALA A 192 13.63 9.56 5.14
CA ALA A 192 13.53 11.00 4.87
C ALA A 192 14.54 11.83 5.69
N GLU A 193 14.69 11.52 6.98
CA GLU A 193 15.68 12.16 7.85
C GLU A 193 17.11 11.91 7.34
N ALA A 194 17.46 10.68 7.03
CA ALA A 194 18.77 10.33 6.47
C ALA A 194 19.04 11.04 5.13
N GLN A 195 18.01 11.20 4.29
CA GLN A 195 18.13 11.94 3.03
C GLN A 195 18.37 13.44 3.27
N GLN A 196 17.66 14.04 4.23
CA GLN A 196 17.88 15.44 4.58
C GLN A 196 19.29 15.70 5.09
N GLU A 197 19.82 14.81 5.95
CA GLU A 197 21.20 14.92 6.45
C GLU A 197 22.21 14.87 5.31
N ARG A 198 22.08 13.92 4.39
CA ARG A 198 22.96 13.83 3.20
C ARG A 198 22.93 15.07 2.32
N LEU A 199 21.74 15.62 2.05
CA LEU A 199 21.58 16.84 1.27
C LEU A 199 22.21 18.06 1.98
N ALA A 200 22.08 18.15 3.31
CA ALA A 200 22.70 19.20 4.11
C ALA A 200 24.24 19.12 4.09
N GLU A 201 24.81 17.91 4.16
CA GLU A 201 26.25 17.68 4.05
C GLU A 201 26.78 18.04 2.63
N GLU A 202 26.07 17.61 1.61
CA GLU A 202 26.41 17.92 0.21
C GLU A 202 26.39 19.43 -0.04
N SER A 203 25.35 20.14 0.45
CA SER A 203 25.23 21.59 0.36
C SER A 203 26.41 22.31 1.05
N LYS A 204 26.78 21.87 2.28
CA LYS A 204 27.93 22.43 3.01
C LYS A 204 29.25 22.23 2.24
N ARG A 205 29.41 21.04 1.63
CA ARG A 205 30.58 20.74 0.82
C ARG A 205 30.67 21.61 -0.43
N ALA A 206 29.57 21.75 -1.16
CA ALA A 206 29.48 22.60 -2.33
C ALA A 206 29.75 24.09 -2.01
N ASP A 207 29.21 24.59 -0.89
CA ASP A 207 29.48 25.93 -0.41
C ASP A 207 30.97 26.13 -0.02
N GLY A 208 31.58 25.13 0.57
CA GLY A 208 33.02 25.14 0.88
C GLY A 208 33.90 25.19 -0.37
N GLU A 209 33.57 24.39 -1.38
CA GLU A 209 34.28 24.38 -2.68
C GLU A 209 34.10 25.74 -3.41
N ARG A 210 32.90 26.29 -3.41
CA ARG A 210 32.63 27.62 -4.01
C ARG A 210 33.47 28.73 -3.35
N LYS A 211 33.52 28.76 -2.01
CA LYS A 211 34.32 29.75 -1.26
C LYS A 211 35.82 29.60 -1.56
N ARG A 212 36.33 28.38 -1.70
CA ARG A 212 37.73 28.15 -2.09
C ARG A 212 38.00 28.63 -3.49
N ALA A 213 37.17 28.30 -4.46
CA ALA A 213 37.30 28.75 -5.84
C ALA A 213 37.26 30.28 -5.95
N GLU A 214 36.36 30.94 -5.22
CA GLU A 214 36.24 32.41 -5.16
C GLU A 214 37.51 33.04 -4.55
N SER A 215 38.05 32.45 -3.46
CA SER A 215 39.30 32.91 -2.85
C SER A 215 40.50 32.75 -3.80
N GLU A 216 40.61 31.64 -4.50
CA GLU A 216 41.66 31.38 -5.48
C GLU A 216 41.57 32.37 -6.65
N ARG A 217 40.36 32.61 -7.16
CA ARG A 217 40.14 33.62 -8.20
C ARG A 217 40.54 35.00 -7.76
N THR A 218 40.15 35.42 -6.56
CA THR A 218 40.53 36.74 -6.00
C THR A 218 42.05 36.87 -5.86
N ARG A 219 42.75 35.79 -5.43
CA ARG A 219 44.23 35.79 -5.38
C ARG A 219 44.86 35.89 -6.76
N ALA A 220 44.34 35.11 -7.72
CA ALA A 220 44.80 35.15 -9.10
C ALA A 220 44.64 36.56 -9.73
N ASP A 221 43.47 37.18 -9.54
CA ASP A 221 43.16 38.52 -10.02
C ASP A 221 44.10 39.58 -9.38
N ALA A 222 44.35 39.49 -8.07
CA ALA A 222 45.30 40.36 -7.37
C ALA A 222 46.75 40.19 -7.87
N PHE A 223 47.15 38.94 -8.10
CA PHE A 223 48.46 38.62 -8.67
C PHE A 223 48.63 39.17 -10.10
N ALA A 224 47.62 38.98 -10.95
CA ALA A 224 47.58 39.49 -12.30
C ALA A 224 47.65 41.04 -12.32
N ALA A 225 46.93 41.73 -11.42
CA ALA A 225 46.98 43.17 -11.27
C ALA A 225 48.41 43.63 -10.91
N ARG A 226 49.07 42.94 -9.99
CA ARG A 226 50.42 43.27 -9.57
C ARG A 226 51.46 43.07 -10.68
N LEU A 227 51.33 42.00 -11.51
CA LEU A 227 52.19 41.81 -12.68
C LEU A 227 52.00 42.95 -13.70
N ARG A 228 50.77 43.40 -13.97
CA ARG A 228 50.52 44.55 -14.86
C ARG A 228 51.14 45.86 -14.36
N GLU A 229 51.11 46.12 -13.07
CA GLU A 229 51.79 47.30 -12.45
C GLU A 229 53.31 47.24 -12.67
N LEU A 230 53.91 46.06 -12.76
CA LEU A 230 55.32 45.84 -13.02
C LEU A 230 55.68 45.79 -14.53
N GLY A 231 54.69 46.00 -15.41
CA GLY A 231 54.89 45.99 -16.86
C GLY A 231 55.00 44.56 -17.45
N ILE A 232 54.62 43.56 -16.69
CA ILE A 232 54.62 42.13 -17.09
C ILE A 232 53.22 41.73 -17.49
N ASP A 233 53.06 41.13 -18.65
CA ASP A 233 51.79 40.59 -19.11
C ASP A 233 51.49 39.25 -18.37
N PRO A 234 50.40 39.19 -17.59
CA PRO A 234 50.05 37.99 -16.81
C PRO A 234 49.80 36.75 -17.69
N ASP A 235 49.39 36.92 -18.96
CA ASP A 235 49.07 35.83 -19.87
C ASP A 235 50.31 35.23 -20.56
N THR A 236 51.48 35.78 -20.27
CA THR A 236 52.78 35.31 -20.80
C THR A 236 53.69 34.64 -19.77
N VAL A 237 53.23 34.53 -18.53
CA VAL A 237 53.89 33.89 -17.40
C VAL A 237 53.11 32.65 -17.00
#